data_8e6054f1214881bb4298e82391073d4a
#
_entry.id   8e6054f1214881bb4298e82391073d4a
#
_cell.length_a   1.000
_cell.length_b   1.000
_cell.length_c   1.000
_cell.angle_alpha   90.00
_cell.angle_beta   90.00
_cell.angle_gamma   90.00
#
_symmetry.space_group_name_H-M   'P 1'
#
loop_
_entity.id
_entity.type
_entity.pdbx_description
1 polymer ?
#
loop_
_entity_poly.entity_id
_entity_poly.type
_entity_poly.pdbx_seq_one_letter_code
_entity_poly.pdbx_strand_id
1 'polypeptide(L)'
;LLGGLPNLQDYGKMFIAEDVPEMIDCNLRLEKQKFSIITDAITLCESKHDYVSRHLLVILKDGNEEYQDWLETQEDLIKDVGIENYIQSQMDDDHTP
;
A
#
# COMPACT_ATOMS: atom_id res chain seq x y z
N LEU A 1 -3.73 -11.98 0.43
CA LEU A 1 -3.85 -10.53 0.45
C LEU A 1 -4.34 -9.98 -0.87
N LEU A 2 -3.47 -10.05 -1.85
CA LEU A 2 -3.82 -9.58 -3.18
C LEU A 2 -4.84 -10.49 -3.84
N GLY A 3 -4.98 -11.68 -3.33
CA GLY A 3 -5.97 -12.61 -3.82
C GLY A 3 -7.41 -12.12 -3.70
N GLY A 4 -7.65 -11.11 -2.85
CA GLY A 4 -8.96 -10.50 -2.75
C GLY A 4 -9.27 -9.52 -3.87
N LEU A 5 -8.28 -9.18 -4.68
CA LEU A 5 -8.42 -8.16 -5.70
C LEU A 5 -9.04 -8.60 -7.02
N PRO A 6 -9.10 -9.91 -7.38
CA PRO A 6 -9.75 -10.26 -8.65
C PRO A 6 -11.16 -9.70 -8.78
N ASN A 7 -11.87 -9.59 -7.67
CA ASN A 7 -13.20 -9.03 -7.68
C ASN A 7 -13.20 -7.51 -7.86
N LEU A 8 -12.07 -6.88 -7.66
CA LEU A 8 -11.93 -5.46 -7.82
C LEU A 8 -12.15 -5.01 -9.26
N GLN A 9 -11.84 -5.87 -10.22
CA GLN A 9 -12.07 -5.54 -11.62
C GLN A 9 -13.55 -5.32 -11.92
N ASP A 10 -14.43 -6.14 -11.33
CA ASP A 10 -15.86 -5.98 -11.52
C ASP A 10 -16.37 -4.71 -10.84
N TYR A 11 -15.89 -4.46 -9.63
CA TYR A 11 -16.21 -3.22 -8.94
C TYR A 11 -15.59 -2.03 -9.64
N GLY A 12 -14.39 -2.21 -10.19
CA GLY A 12 -13.64 -1.14 -10.81
C GLY A 12 -14.36 -0.47 -11.95
N LYS A 13 -15.14 -1.23 -12.71
CA LYS A 13 -15.91 -0.66 -13.81
C LYS A 13 -16.93 0.35 -13.33
N MET A 14 -17.41 0.21 -12.09
CA MET A 14 -18.48 1.07 -11.55
C MET A 14 -17.94 2.19 -10.69
N PHE A 15 -16.86 1.94 -9.94
CA PHE A 15 -16.45 2.82 -8.86
C PHE A 15 -15.05 3.37 -9.01
N ILE A 16 -14.30 2.94 -10.02
CA ILE A 16 -12.87 3.17 -10.08
C ILE A 16 -12.51 4.66 -10.04
N ALA A 17 -13.29 5.50 -10.71
CA ALA A 17 -13.00 6.94 -10.80
C ALA A 17 -13.23 7.65 -9.46
N GLU A 18 -14.14 7.14 -8.64
CA GLU A 18 -14.50 7.77 -7.37
C GLU A 18 -13.75 7.15 -6.20
N ASP A 19 -13.56 5.82 -6.23
CA ASP A 19 -13.12 5.07 -5.07
C ASP A 19 -11.62 4.84 -5.00
N VAL A 20 -10.90 4.86 -6.13
CA VAL A 20 -9.46 4.59 -6.10
C VAL A 20 -8.69 5.57 -5.21
N PRO A 21 -8.91 6.89 -5.31
CA PRO A 21 -8.21 7.81 -4.41
C PRO A 21 -8.50 7.53 -2.94
N GLU A 22 -9.75 7.22 -2.60
CA GLU A 22 -10.12 6.87 -1.24
C GLU A 22 -9.49 5.58 -0.77
N MET A 23 -9.44 4.58 -1.65
CA MET A 23 -8.81 3.30 -1.34
C MET A 23 -7.34 3.47 -1.06
N ILE A 24 -6.65 4.27 -1.87
CA ILE A 24 -5.23 4.55 -1.66
C ILE A 24 -5.03 5.27 -0.33
N ASP A 25 -5.85 6.26 -0.03
CA ASP A 25 -5.75 7.00 1.23
C ASP A 25 -6.02 6.09 2.43
N CYS A 26 -7.03 5.24 2.36
CA CYS A 26 -7.32 4.28 3.42
C CYS A 26 -6.17 3.31 3.64
N ASN A 27 -5.61 2.78 2.55
CA ASN A 27 -4.49 1.87 2.64
C ASN A 27 -3.27 2.56 3.23
N LEU A 28 -3.03 3.80 2.85
CA LEU A 28 -1.89 4.55 3.37
C LEU A 28 -2.03 4.77 4.88
N ARG A 29 -3.22 5.14 5.34
CA ARG A 29 -3.47 5.29 6.78
C ARG A 29 -3.27 3.98 7.53
N LEU A 30 -3.74 2.88 6.94
CA LEU A 30 -3.58 1.57 7.55
C LEU A 30 -2.11 1.18 7.66
N GLU A 31 -1.33 1.41 6.61
CA GLU A 31 0.09 1.11 6.62
C GLU A 31 0.84 1.96 7.65
N LYS A 32 0.45 3.21 7.84
CA LYS A 32 1.04 4.06 8.87
C LYS A 32 0.74 3.55 10.27
N GLN A 33 -0.47 3.04 10.49
CA GLN A 33 -0.82 2.42 11.77
C GLN A 33 0.01 1.15 12.00
N LYS A 34 0.16 0.33 10.97
CA LYS A 34 1.01 -0.87 11.06
C LYS A 34 2.46 -0.51 11.38
N PHE A 35 2.96 0.56 10.75
CA PHE A 35 4.32 1.01 10.99
C PHE A 35 4.54 1.32 12.46
N SER A 36 3.61 2.04 13.09
CA SER A 36 3.69 2.37 14.51
C SER A 36 3.72 1.11 15.37
N ILE A 37 2.85 0.15 15.07
CA ILE A 37 2.79 -1.11 15.81
C ILE A 37 4.10 -1.89 15.66
N ILE A 38 4.61 -1.96 14.44
CA ILE A 38 5.85 -2.70 14.15
C ILE A 38 7.03 -2.07 14.89
N THR A 39 7.15 -0.74 14.86
CA THR A 39 8.26 -0.07 15.54
C THR A 39 8.18 -0.22 17.05
N ASP A 40 6.99 -0.20 17.62
CA ASP A 40 6.81 -0.47 19.05
C ASP A 40 7.22 -1.92 19.40
N ALA A 41 6.86 -2.86 18.53
CA ALA A 41 7.24 -4.26 18.72
C ALA A 41 8.76 -4.45 18.62
N ILE A 42 9.41 -3.73 17.71
CA ILE A 42 10.89 -3.77 17.61
C ILE A 42 11.53 -3.29 18.92
N THR A 43 11.02 -2.20 19.46
CA THR A 43 11.53 -1.68 20.74
C THR A 43 11.37 -2.70 21.87
N LEU A 44 10.23 -3.38 21.89
CA LEU A 44 9.99 -4.43 22.88
C LEU A 44 10.97 -5.58 22.70
N CYS A 45 11.20 -6.02 21.49
CA CYS A 45 12.16 -7.08 21.20
C CYS A 45 13.56 -6.71 21.65
N GLU A 46 13.97 -5.47 21.42
CA GLU A 46 15.27 -4.97 21.85
C GLU A 46 15.40 -4.99 23.38
N SER A 47 14.35 -4.59 24.07
CA SER A 47 14.35 -4.58 25.53
C SER A 47 14.45 -5.98 26.12
N LYS A 48 13.99 -6.99 25.41
CA LYS A 48 14.03 -8.40 25.84
C LYS A 48 15.17 -9.18 25.20
N HIS A 49 16.02 -8.51 24.43
CA HIS A 49 17.14 -9.13 23.72
C HIS A 49 16.70 -10.23 22.74
N ASP A 50 15.49 -10.10 22.20
CA ASP A 50 14.96 -11.03 21.22
C ASP A 50 15.32 -10.53 19.81
N TYR A 51 16.54 -10.83 19.40
CA TYR A 51 17.07 -10.32 18.14
C TYR A 51 16.53 -11.05 16.91
N VAL A 52 16.06 -12.27 17.08
CA VAL A 52 15.45 -13.03 15.97
C VAL A 52 14.14 -12.38 15.58
N SER A 53 13.26 -12.14 16.54
CA SER A 53 11.99 -11.48 16.27
C SER A 53 12.20 -10.05 15.78
N ARG A 54 13.18 -9.35 16.35
CA ARG A 54 13.54 -8.01 15.92
C ARG A 54 13.90 -8.00 14.43
N HIS A 55 14.71 -8.94 14.00
CA HIS A 55 15.14 -9.03 12.60
C HIS A 55 13.95 -9.21 11.66
N LEU A 56 13.03 -10.11 12.01
CA LEU A 56 11.83 -10.34 11.24
C LEU A 56 10.96 -9.08 11.16
N LEU A 57 10.82 -8.37 12.28
CA LEU A 57 10.04 -7.14 12.32
C LEU A 57 10.67 -6.01 11.52
N VAL A 58 12.00 -5.95 11.47
CA VAL A 58 12.69 -4.96 10.64
C VAL A 58 12.41 -5.21 9.17
N ILE A 59 12.40 -6.47 8.75
CA ILE A 59 12.05 -6.82 7.36
C ILE A 59 10.62 -6.37 7.05
N LEU A 60 9.68 -6.62 7.96
CA LEU A 60 8.31 -6.17 7.80
C LEU A 60 8.20 -4.64 7.74
N LYS A 61 8.98 -3.96 8.58
CA LYS A 61 9.03 -2.49 8.59
C LYS A 61 9.50 -1.96 7.25
N ASP A 62 10.56 -2.53 6.71
CA ASP A 62 11.10 -2.08 5.42
C ASP A 62 10.09 -2.28 4.31
N GLY A 63 9.40 -3.40 4.27
CA GLY A 63 8.34 -3.66 3.31
C GLY A 63 7.18 -2.69 3.45
N ASN A 64 6.82 -2.36 4.68
CA ASN A 64 5.78 -1.39 4.96
C ASN A 64 6.16 0.00 4.44
N GLU A 65 7.40 0.41 4.65
CA GLU A 65 7.87 1.71 4.15
C GLU A 65 7.86 1.77 2.63
N GLU A 66 8.29 0.71 1.97
CA GLU A 66 8.25 0.64 0.51
C GLU A 66 6.82 0.74 -0.01
N TYR A 67 5.89 0.06 0.64
CA TYR A 67 4.50 0.12 0.23
C TYR A 67 3.89 1.51 0.46
N GLN A 68 4.24 2.16 1.56
CA GLN A 68 3.80 3.55 1.79
C GLN A 68 4.32 4.46 0.69
N ASP A 69 5.59 4.34 0.33
CA ASP A 69 6.18 5.13 -0.75
C ASP A 69 5.44 4.89 -2.06
N TRP A 70 5.13 3.64 -2.36
CA TRP A 70 4.40 3.30 -3.56
C TRP A 70 3.00 3.94 -3.57
N LEU A 71 2.29 3.87 -2.44
CA LEU A 71 0.97 4.48 -2.31
C LEU A 71 1.03 6.00 -2.49
N GLU A 72 2.02 6.64 -1.89
CA GLU A 72 2.20 8.09 -2.04
C GLU A 72 2.53 8.46 -3.49
N THR A 73 3.31 7.64 -4.16
CA THR A 73 3.59 7.83 -5.59
C THR A 73 2.31 7.75 -6.41
N GLN A 74 1.43 6.80 -6.10
CA GLN A 74 0.15 6.69 -6.79
C GLN A 74 -0.71 7.92 -6.56
N GLU A 75 -0.76 8.42 -5.33
CA GLU A 75 -1.49 9.65 -5.04
C GLU A 75 -0.97 10.84 -5.85
N ASP A 76 0.34 10.97 -5.93
CA ASP A 76 0.95 12.07 -6.68
C ASP A 76 0.66 11.95 -8.17
N LEU A 77 0.71 10.73 -8.72
CA LEU A 77 0.38 10.50 -10.12
C LEU A 77 -1.07 10.89 -10.42
N ILE A 78 -1.99 10.52 -9.53
CA ILE A 78 -3.39 10.88 -9.71
C ILE A 78 -3.57 12.39 -9.72
N LYS A 79 -2.88 13.10 -8.84
CA LYS A 79 -2.94 14.56 -8.79
C LYS A 79 -2.37 15.18 -10.06
N ASP A 80 -1.30 14.60 -10.58
CA ASP A 80 -0.60 15.17 -11.73
C ASP A 80 -1.36 14.96 -13.05
N VAL A 81 -1.90 13.77 -13.25
CA VAL A 81 -2.49 13.41 -14.54
C VAL A 81 -4.02 13.33 -14.51
N GLY A 82 -4.60 13.35 -13.32
CA GLY A 82 -6.03 13.15 -13.13
C GLY A 82 -6.40 11.69 -13.06
N ILE A 83 -7.52 11.41 -12.40
CA ILE A 83 -7.90 10.02 -12.10
C ILE A 83 -8.21 9.23 -13.36
N GLU A 84 -8.81 9.84 -14.36
CA GLU A 84 -9.16 9.13 -15.59
C GLU A 84 -7.92 8.69 -16.35
N ASN A 85 -6.95 9.57 -16.49
CA ASN A 85 -5.68 9.26 -17.15
C ASN A 85 -4.88 8.24 -16.35
N TYR A 86 -4.92 8.35 -15.04
CA TYR A 86 -4.25 7.39 -14.15
C TYR A 86 -4.82 5.99 -14.38
N ILE A 87 -6.13 5.86 -14.39
CA ILE A 87 -6.79 4.56 -14.59
C ILE A 87 -6.43 4.01 -15.97
N GLN A 88 -6.46 4.84 -16.98
CA GLN A 88 -6.13 4.42 -18.34
C GLN A 88 -4.70 3.89 -18.43
N SER A 89 -3.75 4.56 -17.79
CA SER A 89 -2.36 4.11 -17.81
C SER A 89 -2.18 2.77 -17.10
N GLN A 90 -2.91 2.51 -16.02
CA GLN A 90 -2.86 1.23 -15.33
C GLN A 90 -3.47 0.11 -16.17
N MET A 91 -4.53 0.40 -16.88
CA MET A 91 -5.15 -0.58 -17.77
C MET A 91 -4.24 -0.92 -18.95
N ASP A 92 -3.55 0.07 -19.50
CA ASP A 92 -2.61 -0.14 -20.59
C ASP A 92 -1.43 -1.02 -20.11
N ASP A 93 -0.95 -0.79 -18.91
CA ASP A 93 0.11 -1.62 -18.31
C ASP A 93 -0.33 -3.07 -18.17
N ASP A 94 -1.58 -3.30 -17.81
CA ASP A 94 -2.13 -4.65 -17.67
C ASP A 94 -2.17 -5.39 -19.00
N HIS A 95 -2.25 -4.67 -20.11
CA HIS A 95 -2.27 -5.27 -21.44
C HIS A 95 -0.89 -5.52 -22.02
N THR A 96 0.14 -5.05 -21.36
CA THR A 96 1.51 -5.25 -21.81
C THR A 96 1.96 -6.65 -21.42
N PRO A 97 2.32 -7.50 -22.39
CA PRO A 97 2.76 -8.87 -22.06
C PRO A 97 4.10 -8.89 -21.34
#